data_ab080b3d1d652e85451f0704776d9878
#
_entry.id   ab080b3d1d652e85451f0704776d9878
#
_cell.length_a   1.000
_cell.length_b   1.000
_cell.length_c   1.000
_cell.angle_alpha   90.00
_cell.angle_beta   90.00
_cell.angle_gamma   90.00
#
_symmetry.space_group_name_H-M   'P 1'
#
loop_
_entity.id
_entity.type
_entity.pdbx_description
1 polymer ?
#
loop_
_entity_poly.entity_id
_entity_poly.type
_entity_poly.pdbx_seq_one_letter_code
_entity_poly.pdbx_strand_id
1 'polypeptide(L)' 'MAVVTETLPNAMFKVKLENDHEVLTHVSGRMRKNFIRILPGDRVAVELSPYDLNRGRIVYRYK' A
#
# COMPACT_ATOMS: atom_id res chain seq x y z
N MET A 1 3.51 6.67 7.02
CA MET A 1 4.25 5.50 6.52
C MET A 1 3.54 4.23 6.95
N ALA A 2 3.55 3.24 6.10
CA ALA A 2 2.90 1.97 6.38
C ALA A 2 3.82 0.81 6.02
N VAL A 3 3.55 -0.35 6.58
CA VAL A 3 4.31 -1.56 6.31
C VAL A 3 3.38 -2.56 5.63
N VAL A 4 3.83 -3.14 4.51
CA VAL A 4 3.06 -4.15 3.80
C VAL A 4 3.06 -5.43 4.65
N THR A 5 1.86 -5.94 4.95
CA THR A 5 1.73 -7.16 5.75
C THR A 5 1.34 -8.37 4.91
N GLU A 6 0.69 -8.14 3.78
CA GLU A 6 0.23 -9.25 2.94
C GLU A 6 0.07 -8.79 1.50
N THR A 7 0.41 -9.67 0.56
CA THR A 7 0.14 -9.44 -0.85
C THR A 7 -1.13 -10.18 -1.24
N LEU A 8 -1.97 -9.52 -2.01
CA LEU A 8 -3.27 -10.05 -2.43
C LEU A 8 -3.33 -10.10 -3.96
N PRO A 9 -4.29 -10.84 -4.53
CA PRO A 9 -4.47 -10.87 -5.98
C PRO A 9 -4.81 -9.48 -6.53
N ASN A 10 -4.62 -9.31 -7.84
CA ASN A 10 -4.99 -8.08 -8.57
C ASN A 10 -4.21 -6.86 -8.13
N ALA A 11 -2.92 -7.04 -7.78
CA ALA A 11 -2.04 -5.94 -7.37
C ALA A 11 -2.57 -5.20 -6.15
N MET A 12 -3.24 -5.93 -5.26
CA MET A 12 -3.73 -5.38 -3.99
C MET A 12 -2.77 -5.76 -2.87
N PHE A 13 -2.71 -4.92 -1.85
CA PHE A 13 -1.81 -5.14 -0.71
C PHE A 13 -2.50 -4.72 0.57
N LYS A 14 -2.29 -5.53 1.61
CA LYS A 14 -2.74 -5.15 2.95
C LYS A 14 -1.56 -4.51 3.66
N VAL A 15 -1.76 -3.31 4.19
CA VAL A 15 -0.71 -2.58 4.89
C VAL A 15 -1.19 -2.21 6.28
N LYS A 16 -0.24 -2.02 7.19
CA LYS A 16 -0.53 -1.61 8.56
C LYS A 16 0.11 -0.24 8.80
N LEU A 17 -0.70 0.68 9.28
CA LEU A 17 -0.25 2.03 9.64
C LEU A 17 0.37 2.04 11.03
N GLU A 18 0.98 3.15 11.42
CA GLU A 18 1.67 3.27 12.71
C GLU A 18 0.76 3.04 13.91
N ASN A 19 -0.53 3.30 13.76
CA ASN A 19 -1.52 3.10 14.82
C ASN A 19 -2.15 1.70 14.78
N ASP A 20 -1.51 0.75 14.13
CA ASP A 20 -1.98 -0.62 13.94
C ASP A 20 -3.26 -0.73 13.09
N HIS A 21 -3.66 0.35 12.44
CA HIS A 21 -4.82 0.33 11.56
C HIS A 21 -4.45 -0.37 10.23
N GLU A 22 -5.22 -1.39 9.87
CA GLU A 22 -5.00 -2.08 8.61
C GLU A 22 -5.77 -1.41 7.47
N VAL A 23 -5.10 -1.25 6.34
CA VAL A 23 -5.68 -0.61 5.16
C VAL A 23 -5.50 -1.52 3.96
N LEU A 24 -6.55 -1.68 3.19
CA LEU A 24 -6.49 -2.40 1.92
C LEU A 24 -6.08 -1.40 0.85
N THR A 25 -4.96 -1.69 0.17
CA THR A 25 -4.40 -0.74 -0.80
C THR A 25 -4.21 -1.37 -2.16
N HIS A 26 -4.11 -0.52 -3.16
CA HIS A 26 -3.67 -0.92 -4.49
C HIS A 26 -2.50 -0.04 -4.88
N VAL A 27 -1.76 -0.46 -5.90
CA VAL A 27 -0.59 0.29 -6.38
C VAL A 27 -1.07 1.40 -7.30
N SER A 28 -0.51 2.61 -7.13
CA SER A 28 -0.83 3.72 -8.02
C SER A 28 -0.40 3.39 -9.46
N GLY A 29 -1.05 4.02 -10.43
CA GLY A 29 -0.71 3.81 -11.84
C GLY A 29 0.75 4.11 -12.14
N ARG A 30 1.30 5.15 -11.51
CA ARG A 30 2.70 5.52 -11.69
C ARG A 30 3.63 4.39 -11.23
N MET A 31 3.38 3.80 -10.07
CA MET A 31 4.21 2.73 -9.54
C MET A 31 4.08 1.46 -10.38
N ARG A 32 2.88 1.17 -10.82
CA ARG A 32 2.64 0.01 -11.69
C ARG A 32 3.41 0.14 -13.00
N LYS A 33 3.44 1.34 -13.55
CA LYS A 33 4.14 1.62 -14.81
C LYS A 33 5.64 1.41 -14.66
N ASN A 34 6.20 1.64 -13.48
CA ASN A 34 7.63 1.49 -13.23
C ASN A 34 8.00 0.07 -12.78
N PHE A 35 7.05 -0.85 -12.78
CA PHE A 35 7.27 -2.25 -12.40
C PHE A 35 7.88 -2.40 -11.02
N ILE A 36 7.52 -1.53 -10.10
CA ILE A 36 8.02 -1.60 -8.72
C ILE A 36 7.41 -2.82 -8.04
N ARG A 37 8.28 -3.69 -7.52
CA ARG A 37 7.85 -4.90 -6.83
C ARG A 37 7.69 -4.60 -5.34
N ILE A 38 6.53 -4.95 -4.79
CA ILE A 38 6.23 -4.73 -3.38
C ILE A 38 6.07 -6.08 -2.71
N LEU A 39 6.77 -6.26 -1.59
CA LEU A 39 6.79 -7.52 -0.84
C LEU A 39 6.38 -7.26 0.60
N PRO A 40 5.89 -8.30 1.32
CA PRO A 40 5.61 -8.15 2.75
C PRO A 40 6.85 -7.69 3.49
N GLY A 41 6.67 -6.74 4.41
CA GLY A 41 7.76 -6.13 5.15
C GLY A 41 8.26 -4.84 4.55
N ASP A 42 7.91 -4.54 3.31
CA ASP A 42 8.32 -3.29 2.67
C ASP A 42 7.60 -2.10 3.31
N ARG A 43 8.32 -0.99 3.39
CA ARG A 43 7.74 0.26 3.86
C ARG A 43 7.24 1.06 2.68
N VAL A 44 6.05 1.59 2.81
CA VAL A 44 5.41 2.32 1.72
C VAL A 44 4.70 3.56 2.25
N ALA A 45 4.56 4.54 1.36
CA ALA A 45 3.71 5.69 1.62
C ALA A 45 2.35 5.41 1.02
N VAL A 46 1.29 5.65 1.79
CA VAL A 46 -0.07 5.36 1.39
C VAL A 46 -0.90 6.62 1.46
N GLU A 47 -1.68 6.84 0.42
CA GLU A 47 -2.67 7.91 0.39
C GLU A 47 -4.03 7.29 0.66
N LEU A 48 -4.65 7.67 1.78
CA LEU A 48 -5.94 7.10 2.17
C LEU A 48 -7.07 7.68 1.33
N SER A 49 -8.08 6.86 1.08
CA SER A 49 -9.27 7.31 0.39
C SER A 49 -10.05 8.28 1.29
N PRO A 50 -10.48 9.43 0.76
CA PRO A 50 -11.32 10.34 1.55
C PRO A 50 -12.71 9.77 1.81
N TYR A 51 -13.10 8.75 1.07
CA TYR A 51 -14.43 8.14 1.21
C TYR A 51 -14.42 6.90 2.09
N ASP A 52 -13.27 6.28 2.30
CA ASP A 52 -13.16 5.08 3.11
C ASP A 52 -11.75 4.97 3.67
N LEU A 53 -11.60 5.22 4.97
CA LEU A 53 -10.29 5.20 5.62
C LEU A 53 -9.69 3.81 5.74
N ASN A 54 -10.46 2.77 5.40
CA ASN A 54 -9.94 1.40 5.35
C ASN A 54 -9.35 1.05 3.99
N ARG A 55 -9.37 2.00 3.06
CA ARG A 55 -8.83 1.82 1.72
C ARG A 55 -7.88 2.94 1.37
N GLY A 56 -6.90 2.62 0.54
CA GLY A 56 -5.93 3.61 0.11
C GLY A 56 -5.16 3.16 -1.11
N ARG A 57 -4.16 3.95 -1.44
CA ARG A 57 -3.33 3.72 -2.61
C ARG A 57 -1.87 3.88 -2.21
N ILE A 58 -1.04 2.91 -2.61
CA ILE A 58 0.40 3.02 -2.40
C ILE A 58 0.95 3.98 -3.46
N VAL A 59 1.58 5.06 -3.00
CA VAL A 59 2.10 6.10 -3.89
C VAL A 59 3.62 6.13 -3.92
N TYR A 60 4.28 5.47 -2.99
CA TYR A 60 5.74 5.44 -2.94
C TYR A 60 6.21 4.24 -2.12
N ARG A 61 7.33 3.67 -2.51
CA ARG A 61 7.97 2.58 -1.77
C ARG A 61 9.32 3.06 -1.26
N TYR A 62 9.54 2.93 0.03
CA TYR A 62 10.83 3.26 0.64
C TYR A 62 11.77 2.06 0.52
N LYS A 63 13.03 2.36 0.34
CA LYS A 63 14.03 1.30 0.30
C LYS A 63 14.47 0.91 1.70
#